data_701e0da3131a6751aeac6b855b6478cd
#
_entry.id   701e0da3131a6751aeac6b855b6478cd
#
_cell.length_a   1.000
_cell.length_b   1.000
_cell.length_c   1.000
_cell.angle_alpha   90.00
_cell.angle_beta   90.00
_cell.angle_gamma   90.00
#
_symmetry.space_group_name_H-M   'P 1'
#
loop_
_entity.id
_entity.type
_entity.pdbx_description
1 polymer ?
#
loop_
_entity_poly.entity_id
_entity_poly.type
_entity_poly.pdbx_seq_one_letter_code
_entity_poly.pdbx_strand_id
1 'polypeptide(L)'
;MSLFHNLLIKLGLAEIKAERNPMTIFLLDDDTRRHRWFEKRFADDELDIAETVAEAKEFLQQYVYDAVFLDHDLLPHHYESNDHDDFASTGYAIAEWLFENKNIQRSATFFVHTRNAEGAYKMVELLRDSGRQVEYIPFPMLDAKLKTYWK
;
A
#
# COMPACT_ATOMS: atom_id res chain seq x y z
N MET A 1 23.57 1.10 -17.36
CA MET A 1 23.36 -0.08 -18.22
C MET A 1 24.71 -0.66 -18.64
N SER A 2 24.81 -1.98 -18.78
CA SER A 2 26.02 -2.62 -19.28
C SER A 2 26.20 -2.37 -20.78
N LEU A 3 27.45 -2.44 -21.25
CA LEU A 3 27.76 -2.36 -22.68
C LEU A 3 27.01 -3.43 -23.50
N PHE A 4 26.90 -4.62 -22.92
CA PHE A 4 26.19 -5.73 -23.56
C PHE A 4 24.69 -5.43 -23.75
N HIS A 5 24.04 -4.85 -22.75
CA HIS A 5 22.64 -4.46 -22.84
C HIS A 5 22.44 -3.38 -23.91
N ASN A 6 23.31 -2.38 -23.95
CA ASN A 6 23.26 -1.33 -24.97
C ASN A 6 23.45 -1.89 -26.39
N LEU A 7 24.31 -2.88 -26.53
CA LEU A 7 24.51 -3.54 -27.82
C LEU A 7 23.25 -4.30 -28.28
N LEU A 8 22.62 -5.02 -27.36
CA LEU A 8 21.38 -5.73 -27.66
C LEU A 8 20.24 -4.80 -28.09
N ILE A 9 20.13 -3.62 -27.45
CA ILE A 9 19.15 -2.61 -27.82
C ILE A 9 19.44 -2.11 -29.24
N LYS A 10 20.69 -1.79 -29.56
CA LYS A 10 21.10 -1.33 -30.89
C LYS A 10 20.83 -2.36 -31.98
N LEU A 11 20.92 -3.63 -31.65
CA LEU A 11 20.64 -4.74 -32.57
C LEU A 11 19.14 -5.12 -32.62
N GLY A 12 18.29 -4.44 -31.84
CA GLY A 12 16.86 -4.76 -31.77
C GLY A 12 16.55 -6.09 -31.10
N LEU A 13 17.51 -6.64 -30.34
CA LEU A 13 17.40 -7.94 -29.68
C LEU A 13 16.89 -7.85 -28.24
N ALA A 14 16.75 -6.65 -27.70
CA ALA A 14 16.25 -6.40 -26.35
C ALA A 14 15.26 -5.24 -26.36
N GLU A 15 14.18 -5.38 -25.58
CA GLU A 15 13.24 -4.29 -25.37
C GLU A 15 13.85 -3.25 -24.43
N ILE A 16 13.63 -1.97 -24.71
CA ILE A 16 13.96 -0.88 -23.81
C ILE A 16 12.87 -0.86 -22.74
N LYS A 17 13.13 -1.47 -21.58
CA LYS A 17 12.30 -1.25 -20.41
C LYS A 17 12.74 0.07 -19.78
N ALA A 18 11.81 1.02 -19.64
CA ALA A 18 12.03 2.18 -18.79
C ALA A 18 12.21 1.67 -17.37
N GLU A 19 13.46 1.63 -16.88
CA GLU A 19 13.75 1.27 -15.50
C GLU A 19 13.32 2.43 -14.62
N ARG A 20 12.29 2.21 -13.79
CA ARG A 20 11.98 3.13 -12.71
C ARG A 20 12.90 2.88 -11.52
N ASN A 21 13.16 3.90 -10.74
CA ASN A 21 13.90 3.75 -9.49
C ASN A 21 13.10 2.85 -8.53
N PRO A 22 13.78 2.03 -7.71
CA PRO A 22 13.11 1.28 -6.66
C PRO A 22 12.29 2.20 -5.76
N MET A 23 11.07 1.77 -5.43
CA MET A 23 10.17 2.48 -4.53
C MET A 23 10.20 1.86 -3.13
N THR A 24 9.85 2.66 -2.14
CA THR A 24 9.60 2.19 -0.79
C THR A 24 8.11 2.03 -0.59
N ILE A 25 7.68 0.81 -0.29
CA ILE A 25 6.28 0.41 -0.20
C ILE A 25 5.98 -0.06 1.22
N PHE A 26 4.85 0.37 1.77
CA PHE A 26 4.34 -0.12 3.03
C PHE A 26 3.00 -0.83 2.83
N LEU A 27 2.83 -1.96 3.49
CA LEU A 27 1.59 -2.75 3.47
C LEU A 27 1.11 -3.02 4.90
N LEU A 28 -0.14 -2.65 5.19
CA LEU A 28 -0.86 -3.08 6.37
C LEU A 28 -1.92 -4.10 5.96
N ASP A 29 -1.69 -5.36 6.28
CA ASP A 29 -2.56 -6.48 5.93
C ASP A 29 -2.17 -7.69 6.76
N ASP A 30 -3.11 -8.49 7.22
CA ASP A 30 -2.84 -9.69 8.00
C ASP A 30 -2.94 -11.00 7.20
N ASP A 31 -3.29 -10.94 5.92
CA ASP A 31 -3.45 -12.13 5.07
C ASP A 31 -2.12 -12.50 4.40
N THR A 32 -1.58 -13.67 4.78
CA THR A 32 -0.29 -14.15 4.27
C THR A 32 -0.29 -14.42 2.76
N ARG A 33 -1.44 -14.73 2.17
CA ARG A 33 -1.54 -14.94 0.71
C ARG A 33 -1.40 -13.61 -0.03
N ARG A 34 -2.01 -12.54 0.52
CA ARG A 34 -1.84 -11.20 -0.04
C ARG A 34 -0.41 -10.70 0.17
N HIS A 35 0.23 -11.00 1.31
CA HIS A 35 1.65 -10.69 1.52
C HIS A 35 2.51 -11.25 0.38
N ARG A 36 2.31 -12.51 0.02
CA ARG A 36 3.07 -13.14 -1.07
C ARG A 36 2.84 -12.48 -2.42
N TRP A 37 1.63 -12.05 -2.69
CA TRP A 37 1.32 -11.30 -3.90
C TRP A 37 2.09 -9.98 -3.94
N PHE A 38 2.09 -9.22 -2.84
CA PHE A 38 2.83 -7.96 -2.74
C PHE A 38 4.33 -8.17 -2.86
N GLU A 39 4.89 -9.17 -2.18
CA GLU A 39 6.30 -9.50 -2.25
C GLU A 39 6.74 -9.80 -3.69
N LYS A 40 5.94 -10.54 -4.42
CA LYS A 40 6.19 -10.86 -5.82
C LYS A 40 6.03 -9.65 -6.73
N ARG A 41 4.96 -8.88 -6.53
CA ARG A 41 4.65 -7.70 -7.37
C ARG A 41 5.71 -6.60 -7.21
N PHE A 42 6.22 -6.44 -6.01
CA PHE A 42 7.20 -5.41 -5.67
C PHE A 42 8.59 -6.00 -5.37
N ALA A 43 8.94 -7.08 -6.07
CA ALA A 43 10.22 -7.78 -5.84
C ALA A 43 11.45 -6.89 -6.08
N ASP A 44 11.34 -5.88 -6.94
CA ASP A 44 12.41 -4.94 -7.24
C ASP A 44 12.35 -3.66 -6.38
N ASP A 45 11.45 -3.61 -5.43
CA ASP A 45 11.23 -2.47 -4.53
C ASP A 45 11.52 -2.86 -3.08
N GLU A 46 11.53 -1.88 -2.20
CA GLU A 46 11.61 -2.11 -0.76
C GLU A 46 10.20 -2.21 -0.19
N LEU A 47 9.85 -3.34 0.41
CA LEU A 47 8.52 -3.59 0.96
C LEU A 47 8.61 -3.89 2.45
N ASP A 48 7.91 -3.10 3.26
CA ASP A 48 7.68 -3.36 4.68
C ASP A 48 6.24 -3.78 4.89
N ILE A 49 6.03 -4.82 5.70
CA ILE A 49 4.70 -5.38 5.98
C ILE A 49 4.43 -5.33 7.48
N ALA A 50 3.27 -4.83 7.85
CA ALA A 50 2.74 -4.90 9.20
C ALA A 50 1.39 -5.63 9.19
N GLU A 51 1.11 -6.34 10.26
CA GLU A 51 -0.14 -7.08 10.44
C GLU A 51 -1.07 -6.42 11.46
N THR A 52 -0.54 -5.48 12.25
CA THR A 52 -1.27 -4.80 13.31
C THR A 52 -1.16 -3.29 13.20
N VAL A 53 -2.10 -2.59 13.82
CA VAL A 53 -2.09 -1.12 13.90
C VAL A 53 -0.83 -0.61 14.61
N ALA A 54 -0.42 -1.27 15.70
CA ALA A 54 0.76 -0.88 16.46
C ALA A 54 2.03 -0.95 15.62
N GLU A 55 2.24 -2.06 14.90
CA GLU A 55 3.38 -2.21 14.00
C GLU A 55 3.35 -1.18 12.88
N ALA A 56 2.16 -0.94 12.30
CA ALA A 56 2.00 0.06 11.24
C ALA A 56 2.42 1.45 11.70
N LYS A 57 2.01 1.86 12.90
CA LYS A 57 2.41 3.16 13.46
C LYS A 57 3.92 3.28 13.63
N GLU A 58 4.58 2.23 14.08
CA GLU A 58 6.05 2.23 14.22
C GLU A 58 6.74 2.43 12.86
N PHE A 59 6.35 1.68 11.83
CA PHE A 59 6.92 1.83 10.50
C PHE A 59 6.66 3.22 9.91
N LEU A 60 5.44 3.69 9.99
CA LEU A 60 5.04 4.96 9.39
C LEU A 60 5.65 6.17 10.09
N GLN A 61 6.05 6.05 11.36
CA GLN A 61 6.78 7.09 12.09
C GLN A 61 8.27 7.09 11.75
N GLN A 62 8.85 5.93 11.48
CA GLN A 62 10.30 5.78 11.29
C GLN A 62 10.75 6.02 9.86
N TYR A 63 9.96 5.61 8.89
CA TYR A 63 10.34 5.60 7.48
C TYR A 63 9.36 6.40 6.64
N VAL A 64 9.86 6.96 5.52
CA VAL A 64 9.04 7.66 4.52
C VAL A 64 8.82 6.71 3.35
N TYR A 65 7.56 6.54 2.94
CA TYR A 65 7.19 5.63 1.87
C TYR A 65 6.69 6.38 0.64
N ASP A 66 6.90 5.79 -0.53
CA ASP A 66 6.34 6.27 -1.79
C ASP A 66 4.89 5.87 -1.92
N ALA A 67 4.55 4.65 -1.48
CA ALA A 67 3.20 4.13 -1.51
C ALA A 67 2.85 3.40 -0.21
N VAL A 68 1.62 3.58 0.24
CA VAL A 68 1.08 2.95 1.45
C VAL A 68 -0.21 2.22 1.10
N PHE A 69 -0.23 0.91 1.30
CA PHE A 69 -1.40 0.05 1.09
C PHE A 69 -2.02 -0.32 2.43
N LEU A 70 -3.30 -0.04 2.57
CA LEU A 70 -4.03 -0.28 3.82
C LEU A 70 -5.22 -1.20 3.58
N ASP A 71 -5.28 -2.29 4.34
CA ASP A 71 -6.50 -3.08 4.51
C ASP A 71 -7.33 -2.51 5.67
N HIS A 72 -8.62 -2.82 5.70
CA HIS A 72 -9.50 -2.41 6.80
C HIS A 72 -9.57 -3.50 7.87
N ASP A 73 -9.84 -4.73 7.47
CA ASP A 73 -10.12 -5.83 8.39
C ASP A 73 -8.83 -6.62 8.65
N LEU A 74 -8.27 -6.46 9.85
CA LEU A 74 -6.97 -7.03 10.19
C LEU A 74 -7.03 -8.32 11.01
N LEU A 75 -8.20 -8.65 11.60
CA LEU A 75 -8.38 -9.86 12.39
C LEU A 75 -9.67 -10.56 11.96
N PRO A 76 -9.69 -11.91 11.90
CA PRO A 76 -10.88 -12.65 11.47
C PRO A 76 -12.15 -12.31 12.26
N HIS A 77 -12.03 -12.02 13.56
CA HIS A 77 -13.18 -11.71 14.40
C HIS A 77 -13.80 -10.32 14.15
N HIS A 78 -13.16 -9.44 13.38
CA HIS A 78 -13.74 -8.15 13.00
C HIS A 78 -15.03 -8.29 12.19
N TYR A 79 -15.22 -9.42 11.53
CA TYR A 79 -16.44 -9.70 10.78
C TYR A 79 -17.62 -10.08 11.68
N GLU A 80 -17.35 -10.46 12.92
CA GLU A 80 -18.33 -11.01 13.85
C GLU A 80 -18.64 -10.08 15.02
N SER A 81 -17.80 -9.09 15.29
CA SER A 81 -17.87 -8.23 16.47
C SER A 81 -18.24 -6.79 16.12
N ASN A 82 -19.09 -6.20 16.98
CA ASN A 82 -19.40 -4.77 16.97
C ASN A 82 -18.75 -4.03 18.15
N ASP A 83 -17.75 -4.64 18.78
CA ASP A 83 -17.06 -4.06 19.92
C ASP A 83 -16.18 -2.90 19.51
N HIS A 84 -16.17 -1.81 20.30
CA HIS A 84 -15.34 -0.64 20.08
C HIS A 84 -13.84 -0.96 20.05
N ASP A 85 -13.39 -1.93 20.84
CA ASP A 85 -11.99 -2.33 20.88
C ASP A 85 -11.52 -2.93 19.53
N ASP A 86 -12.43 -3.57 18.80
CA ASP A 86 -12.12 -4.11 17.49
C ASP A 86 -11.91 -3.02 16.44
N PHE A 87 -12.63 -1.91 16.52
CA PHE A 87 -12.41 -0.77 15.62
C PHE A 87 -11.00 -0.17 15.76
N ALA A 88 -10.48 -0.12 16.99
CA ALA A 88 -9.13 0.37 17.24
C ALA A 88 -8.04 -0.52 16.62
N SER A 89 -8.38 -1.75 16.26
CA SER A 89 -7.48 -2.71 15.62
C SER A 89 -7.64 -2.80 14.11
N THR A 90 -8.53 -2.00 13.51
CA THR A 90 -8.74 -1.99 12.06
C THR A 90 -7.84 -0.98 11.34
N GLY A 91 -7.75 -1.11 10.03
CA GLY A 91 -7.06 -0.11 9.20
C GLY A 91 -7.65 1.29 9.30
N TYR A 92 -8.92 1.42 9.68
CA TYR A 92 -9.54 2.72 9.94
C TYR A 92 -8.83 3.49 11.05
N ALA A 93 -8.33 2.79 12.09
CA ALA A 93 -7.57 3.43 13.16
C ALA A 93 -6.29 4.09 12.64
N ILE A 94 -5.65 3.51 11.63
CA ILE A 94 -4.50 4.14 10.96
C ILE A 94 -4.92 5.39 10.21
N ALA A 95 -6.05 5.37 9.51
CA ALA A 95 -6.57 6.56 8.81
C ALA A 95 -6.87 7.70 9.79
N GLU A 96 -7.49 7.40 10.92
CA GLU A 96 -7.73 8.39 12.00
C GLU A 96 -6.42 8.95 12.55
N TRP A 97 -5.49 8.08 12.85
CA TRP A 97 -4.19 8.48 13.39
C TRP A 97 -3.42 9.38 12.40
N LEU A 98 -3.46 9.06 11.12
CA LEU A 98 -2.85 9.89 10.08
C LEU A 98 -3.56 11.24 9.94
N PHE A 99 -4.88 11.25 10.07
CA PHE A 99 -5.66 12.49 10.07
C PHE A 99 -5.23 13.44 11.21
N GLU A 100 -4.96 12.88 12.39
CA GLU A 100 -4.48 13.63 13.55
C GLU A 100 -3.00 14.02 13.44
N ASN A 101 -2.24 13.32 12.60
CA ASN A 101 -0.79 13.52 12.42
C ASN A 101 -0.47 13.85 10.96
N LYS A 102 -0.87 15.04 10.52
CA LYS A 102 -0.83 15.46 9.11
C LYS A 102 0.57 15.53 8.50
N ASN A 103 1.61 15.61 9.33
CA ASN A 103 3.00 15.66 8.85
C ASN A 103 3.59 14.28 8.53
N ILE A 104 2.95 13.20 8.98
CA ILE A 104 3.41 11.84 8.74
C ILE A 104 2.94 11.38 7.37
N GLN A 105 3.86 10.88 6.54
CA GLN A 105 3.56 10.33 5.21
C GLN A 105 2.79 11.32 4.30
N ARG A 106 3.17 12.59 4.30
CA ARG A 106 2.47 13.63 3.50
C ARG A 106 2.56 13.42 2.00
N SER A 107 3.68 12.86 1.54
CA SER A 107 3.98 12.72 0.11
C SER A 107 3.66 11.35 -0.45
N ALA A 108 3.30 10.39 0.41
CA ALA A 108 2.97 9.05 -0.03
C ALA A 108 1.63 9.01 -0.78
N THR A 109 1.53 8.12 -1.75
CA THR A 109 0.25 7.76 -2.35
C THR A 109 -0.35 6.61 -1.56
N PHE A 110 -1.60 6.78 -1.14
CA PHE A 110 -2.31 5.78 -0.34
C PHE A 110 -3.26 4.97 -1.21
N PHE A 111 -3.29 3.67 -0.95
CA PHE A 111 -4.23 2.74 -1.58
C PHE A 111 -4.95 1.97 -0.49
N VAL A 112 -6.28 1.98 -0.55
CA VAL A 112 -7.11 1.14 0.30
C VAL A 112 -7.57 -0.04 -0.53
N HIS A 113 -7.25 -1.26 -0.13
CA HIS A 113 -7.46 -2.46 -0.97
C HIS A 113 -8.43 -3.47 -0.37
N THR A 114 -9.10 -3.13 0.71
CA THR A 114 -10.07 -4.00 1.35
C THR A 114 -11.29 -4.29 0.46
N ARG A 115 -11.91 -5.45 0.65
CA ARG A 115 -13.20 -5.78 0.04
C ARG A 115 -14.38 -5.14 0.78
N ASN A 116 -14.17 -4.66 2.00
CA ASN A 116 -15.17 -3.94 2.76
C ASN A 116 -15.34 -2.53 2.22
N ALA A 117 -16.28 -2.35 1.30
CA ALA A 117 -16.49 -1.07 0.61
C ALA A 117 -16.87 0.06 1.57
N GLU A 118 -17.71 -0.21 2.57
CA GLU A 118 -18.10 0.81 3.55
C GLU A 118 -16.90 1.27 4.39
N GLY A 119 -16.09 0.33 4.88
CA GLY A 119 -14.85 0.64 5.59
C GLY A 119 -13.86 1.39 4.72
N ALA A 120 -13.74 1.00 3.44
CA ALA A 120 -12.87 1.67 2.48
C ALA A 120 -13.27 3.13 2.26
N TYR A 121 -14.55 3.42 2.06
CA TYR A 121 -15.02 4.79 1.86
C TYR A 121 -14.72 5.69 3.05
N LYS A 122 -14.92 5.20 4.27
CA LYS A 122 -14.60 5.95 5.49
C LYS A 122 -13.11 6.27 5.59
N MET A 123 -12.25 5.31 5.28
CA MET A 123 -10.80 5.51 5.27
C MET A 123 -10.37 6.50 4.21
N VAL A 124 -10.88 6.35 3.00
CA VAL A 124 -10.58 7.25 1.87
C VAL A 124 -11.01 8.68 2.18
N GLU A 125 -12.19 8.87 2.74
CA GLU A 125 -12.69 10.20 3.12
C GLU A 125 -11.77 10.89 4.12
N LEU A 126 -11.37 10.20 5.20
CA LEU A 126 -10.44 10.74 6.19
C LEU A 126 -9.09 11.10 5.60
N LEU A 127 -8.53 10.22 4.78
CA LEU A 127 -7.22 10.44 4.17
C LEU A 127 -7.24 11.60 3.18
N ARG A 128 -8.30 11.74 2.40
CA ARG A 128 -8.49 12.89 1.51
C ARG A 128 -8.65 14.20 2.28
N ASP A 129 -9.45 14.19 3.34
CA ASP A 129 -9.67 15.36 4.18
C ASP A 129 -8.38 15.81 4.88
N SER A 130 -7.45 14.89 5.10
CA SER A 130 -6.12 15.20 5.64
C SER A 130 -5.14 15.75 4.58
N GLY A 131 -5.57 15.89 3.32
CA GLY A 131 -4.76 16.41 2.23
C GLY A 131 -3.91 15.36 1.51
N ARG A 132 -4.12 14.08 1.77
CA ARG A 132 -3.34 12.99 1.15
C ARG A 132 -3.98 12.53 -0.15
N GLN A 133 -3.13 12.05 -1.06
CA GLN A 133 -3.57 11.38 -2.27
C GLN A 133 -3.95 9.93 -1.92
N VAL A 134 -5.19 9.53 -2.19
CA VAL A 134 -5.68 8.20 -1.85
C VAL A 134 -6.64 7.68 -2.91
N GLU A 135 -6.57 6.38 -3.17
CA GLU A 135 -7.43 5.69 -4.11
C GLU A 135 -7.93 4.37 -3.51
N TYR A 136 -9.20 4.05 -3.72
CA TYR A 136 -9.76 2.76 -3.36
C TYR A 136 -9.65 1.81 -4.54
N ILE A 137 -8.88 0.73 -4.38
CA ILE A 137 -8.74 -0.34 -5.38
C ILE A 137 -8.87 -1.67 -4.64
N PRO A 138 -10.03 -2.35 -4.71
CA PRO A 138 -10.18 -3.68 -4.11
C PRO A 138 -9.06 -4.63 -4.56
N PHE A 139 -8.57 -5.47 -3.67
CA PHE A 139 -7.42 -6.32 -3.93
C PHE A 139 -7.48 -7.08 -5.26
N PRO A 140 -8.63 -7.69 -5.68
CA PRO A 140 -8.68 -8.39 -6.96
C PRO A 140 -8.41 -7.51 -8.18
N MET A 141 -8.55 -6.19 -8.05
CA MET A 141 -8.35 -5.23 -9.13
C MET A 141 -6.96 -4.59 -9.14
N LEU A 142 -6.14 -4.84 -8.11
CA LEU A 142 -4.83 -4.19 -7.96
C LEU A 142 -3.90 -4.47 -9.14
N ASP A 143 -3.80 -5.72 -9.58
CA ASP A 143 -2.87 -6.09 -10.66
C ASP A 143 -3.12 -5.27 -11.94
N ALA A 144 -4.37 -5.17 -12.36
CA ALA A 144 -4.73 -4.42 -13.55
C ALA A 144 -4.49 -2.91 -13.38
N LYS A 145 -4.84 -2.36 -12.23
CA LYS A 145 -4.70 -0.91 -11.96
C LYS A 145 -3.26 -0.47 -11.81
N LEU A 146 -2.44 -1.24 -11.11
CA LEU A 146 -1.05 -0.87 -10.87
C LEU A 146 -0.19 -0.95 -12.12
N LYS A 147 -0.56 -1.72 -13.13
CA LYS A 147 0.12 -1.74 -14.43
C LYS A 147 0.13 -0.38 -15.13
N THR A 148 -0.92 0.39 -14.93
CA THR A 148 -1.04 1.72 -15.52
C THR A 148 -0.56 2.83 -14.59
N TYR A 149 -0.47 2.57 -13.31
CA TYR A 149 -0.11 3.56 -12.30
C TYR A 149 1.41 3.78 -12.23
N TRP A 150 2.17 2.70 -12.21
CA TRP A 150 3.64 2.73 -12.23
C TRP A 150 4.14 1.89 -13.40
N LYS A 151 4.51 2.57 -14.43
CA LYS A 151 5.10 1.95 -15.63
C LYS A 151 6.58 1.69 -15.45
#